data_3e2761db8ee6881993372dd66d6473cf
#
_entry.id   3e2761db8ee6881993372dd66d6473cf
#
_cell.length_a   1.000
_cell.length_b   1.000
_cell.length_c   1.000
_cell.angle_alpha   90.00
_cell.angle_beta   90.00
_cell.angle_gamma   90.00
#
_symmetry.space_group_name_H-M   'P 1'
#
loop_
_entity.id
_entity.type
_entity.pdbx_description
1 polymer ?
#
loop_
_entity_poly.entity_id
_entity_poly.type
_entity_poly.pdbx_seq_one_letter_code
_entity_poly.pdbx_strand_id
1 'polypeptide(L)'
;GLSSEALLRRPDIIAAEHRLKGAYASIGAARAALFPRITLTTSIGTASNQLSGLFDSGTGTWAFTPQFVMPIFDARIWAALRVSKTDREIVLTQYEKTIQTAFREVADALAVQGTIGEQLAAQQSLTSAQADRYRLATLRYTKGIDSYLGVLDAQRSYFAAQQVLVALRLANLSSQVRLYTVLGGGAE
;
A
#
# COMPACT_ATOMS: atom_id res chain seq x y z
N GLY A 1 2.57 -5.24 25.31
CA GLY A 1 2.79 -4.35 24.18
C GLY A 1 3.01 -5.16 22.91
N LEU A 2 2.44 -4.73 21.82
CA LEU A 2 2.73 -5.32 20.50
C LEU A 2 4.21 -5.06 20.17
N SER A 3 4.94 -6.11 19.77
CA SER A 3 6.32 -5.99 19.34
C SER A 3 6.39 -5.15 18.06
N SER A 4 7.29 -4.16 18.02
CA SER A 4 7.62 -3.40 16.79
C SER A 4 8.09 -4.31 15.64
N GLU A 5 8.51 -5.52 15.95
CA GLU A 5 8.93 -6.57 15.02
C GLU A 5 7.79 -7.00 14.06
N ALA A 6 6.53 -6.97 14.53
CA ALA A 6 5.38 -7.27 13.68
C ALA A 6 5.24 -6.27 12.53
N LEU A 7 5.57 -4.99 12.76
CA LEU A 7 5.51 -3.96 11.73
C LEU A 7 6.58 -4.16 10.64
N LEU A 8 7.73 -4.74 10.96
CA LEU A 8 8.79 -4.99 9.99
C LEU A 8 8.41 -6.05 8.94
N ARG A 9 7.39 -6.85 9.21
CA ARG A 9 6.86 -7.85 8.27
C ARG A 9 5.80 -7.28 7.32
N ARG A 10 5.39 -6.03 7.48
CA ARG A 10 4.40 -5.41 6.61
C ARG A 10 4.94 -5.28 5.17
N PRO A 11 4.16 -5.69 4.16
CA PRO A 11 4.60 -5.64 2.75
C PRO A 11 4.94 -4.23 2.26
N ASP A 12 4.23 -3.21 2.76
CA ASP A 12 4.47 -1.80 2.41
C ASP A 12 5.82 -1.30 2.94
N ILE A 13 6.21 -1.70 4.16
CA ILE A 13 7.51 -1.36 4.76
C ILE A 13 8.63 -2.10 4.03
N ILE A 14 8.46 -3.39 3.74
CA ILE A 14 9.42 -4.18 2.97
C ILE A 14 9.61 -3.57 1.57
N ALA A 15 8.52 -3.19 0.91
CA ALA A 15 8.58 -2.55 -0.41
C ALA A 15 9.32 -1.19 -0.35
N ALA A 16 9.08 -0.38 0.67
CA ALA A 16 9.77 0.90 0.86
C ALA A 16 11.27 0.70 1.16
N GLU A 17 11.65 -0.32 1.95
CA GLU A 17 13.04 -0.70 2.19
C GLU A 17 13.75 -1.11 0.90
N HIS A 18 13.11 -1.94 0.07
CA HIS A 18 13.69 -2.34 -1.23
C HIS A 18 13.85 -1.16 -2.19
N ARG A 19 12.91 -0.19 -2.18
CA ARG A 19 13.07 1.05 -2.95
C ARG A 19 14.27 1.86 -2.46
N LEU A 20 14.48 1.93 -1.15
CA LEU A 20 15.64 2.60 -0.57
C LEU A 20 16.95 1.91 -0.97
N LYS A 21 17.01 0.57 -0.94
CA LYS A 21 18.16 -0.21 -1.45
C LYS A 21 18.42 0.09 -2.94
N GLY A 22 17.36 0.19 -3.76
CA GLY A 22 17.45 0.59 -5.17
C GLY A 22 18.04 1.99 -5.36
N ALA A 23 17.64 2.96 -4.54
CA ALA A 23 18.18 4.32 -4.57
C ALA A 23 19.69 4.35 -4.22
N TYR A 24 20.14 3.53 -3.25
CA TYR A 24 21.57 3.35 -2.96
C TYR A 24 22.33 2.74 -4.15
N ALA A 25 21.76 1.75 -4.82
CA ALA A 25 22.36 1.15 -6.01
C ALA A 25 22.46 2.17 -7.18
N SER A 26 21.47 3.05 -7.32
CA SER A 26 21.49 4.13 -8.33
C SER A 26 22.65 5.11 -8.14
N ILE A 27 23.03 5.41 -6.90
CA ILE A 27 24.25 6.20 -6.62
C ILE A 27 25.50 5.45 -7.10
N GLY A 28 25.56 4.14 -6.93
CA GLY A 28 26.63 3.29 -7.46
C GLY A 28 26.72 3.38 -8.99
N ALA A 29 25.59 3.28 -9.67
CA ALA A 29 25.53 3.43 -11.12
C ALA A 29 25.94 4.84 -11.60
N ALA A 30 25.51 5.90 -10.89
CA ALA A 30 25.95 7.27 -11.19
C ALA A 30 27.46 7.48 -10.98
N ARG A 31 28.05 6.83 -9.97
CA ARG A 31 29.51 6.81 -9.75
C ARG A 31 30.26 6.05 -10.86
N ALA A 32 29.67 4.94 -11.33
CA ALA A 32 30.26 4.15 -12.40
C ALA A 32 30.42 4.96 -13.71
N ALA A 33 29.58 5.95 -13.95
CA ALA A 33 29.68 6.84 -15.10
C ALA A 33 30.94 7.73 -15.09
N LEU A 34 31.65 7.85 -13.97
CA LEU A 34 32.96 8.53 -13.85
C LEU A 34 34.12 7.67 -14.36
N PHE A 35 33.93 6.36 -14.50
CA PHE A 35 34.95 5.41 -14.95
C PHE A 35 34.88 5.22 -16.46
N PRO A 36 35.99 4.72 -17.07
CA PRO A 36 35.99 4.41 -18.48
C PRO A 36 34.94 3.41 -18.88
N ARG A 37 34.28 3.69 -20.01
CA ARG A 37 33.35 2.76 -20.66
C ARG A 37 34.07 2.02 -21.77
N ILE A 38 34.05 0.70 -21.72
CA ILE A 38 34.57 -0.17 -22.76
C ILE A 38 33.38 -0.77 -23.50
N THR A 39 33.32 -0.54 -24.80
CA THR A 39 32.32 -1.18 -25.67
C THR A 39 33.05 -2.00 -26.73
N LEU A 40 32.49 -3.15 -27.04
CA LEU A 40 32.99 -4.05 -28.07
C LEU A 40 31.90 -4.29 -29.08
N THR A 41 32.19 -3.92 -30.34
CA THR A 41 31.28 -4.19 -31.46
C THR A 41 31.95 -5.19 -32.40
N THR A 42 31.24 -6.27 -32.68
CA THR A 42 31.67 -7.26 -33.66
C THR A 42 30.59 -7.40 -34.73
N SER A 43 30.96 -7.35 -35.97
CA SER A 43 30.08 -7.61 -37.10
C SER A 43 30.67 -8.69 -38.01
N ILE A 44 29.81 -9.57 -38.49
CA ILE A 44 30.13 -10.58 -39.53
C ILE A 44 29.08 -10.43 -40.60
N GLY A 45 29.48 -10.41 -41.85
CA GLY A 45 28.55 -10.24 -42.96
C GLY A 45 29.22 -10.50 -44.30
N THR A 46 28.54 -10.17 -45.37
CA THR A 46 29.06 -10.19 -46.74
C THR A 46 28.99 -8.78 -47.31
N ALA A 47 29.97 -8.39 -48.13
CA ALA A 47 30.00 -7.11 -48.83
C ALA A 47 30.41 -7.32 -50.29
N SER A 48 29.67 -6.71 -51.19
CA SER A 48 29.94 -6.74 -52.62
C SER A 48 29.58 -5.40 -53.30
N ASN A 49 30.29 -5.03 -54.39
CA ASN A 49 29.95 -3.86 -55.18
C ASN A 49 28.74 -4.06 -56.11
N GLN A 50 28.29 -5.31 -56.24
CA GLN A 50 27.12 -5.71 -57.05
C GLN A 50 26.22 -6.63 -56.23
N LEU A 51 24.90 -6.43 -56.37
CA LEU A 51 23.92 -7.22 -55.61
C LEU A 51 24.00 -8.72 -55.96
N SER A 52 24.29 -9.07 -57.22
CA SER A 52 24.42 -10.45 -57.69
C SER A 52 25.61 -11.21 -57.06
N GLY A 53 26.66 -10.49 -56.64
CA GLY A 53 27.84 -11.09 -56.06
C GLY A 53 27.88 -11.04 -54.52
N LEU A 54 26.77 -10.70 -53.84
CA LEU A 54 26.76 -10.48 -52.40
C LEU A 54 27.06 -11.76 -51.58
N PHE A 55 26.75 -12.93 -52.16
CA PHE A 55 26.94 -14.25 -51.51
C PHE A 55 27.98 -15.10 -52.19
N ASP A 56 28.78 -14.50 -53.09
CA ASP A 56 29.85 -15.25 -53.79
C ASP A 56 31.04 -15.53 -52.86
N SER A 57 31.83 -16.53 -53.26
CA SER A 57 33.05 -16.91 -52.55
C SER A 57 33.99 -15.72 -52.44
N GLY A 58 34.43 -15.40 -51.23
CA GLY A 58 35.38 -14.28 -50.98
C GLY A 58 34.74 -12.96 -50.62
N THR A 59 33.40 -12.85 -50.50
CA THR A 59 32.68 -11.64 -50.11
C THR A 59 32.46 -11.54 -48.58
N GLY A 60 32.90 -12.54 -47.81
CA GLY A 60 32.81 -12.56 -46.34
C GLY A 60 33.64 -11.43 -45.72
N THR A 61 33.01 -10.66 -44.82
CA THR A 61 33.66 -9.59 -44.07
C THR A 61 33.43 -9.80 -42.57
N TRP A 62 34.42 -9.44 -41.80
CA TRP A 62 34.27 -9.34 -40.36
C TRP A 62 34.94 -8.08 -39.85
N ALA A 63 34.39 -7.50 -38.80
CA ALA A 63 34.98 -6.35 -38.12
C ALA A 63 34.90 -6.54 -36.61
N PHE A 64 35.97 -6.14 -35.94
CA PHE A 64 36.10 -6.17 -34.48
C PHE A 64 36.57 -4.78 -34.05
N THR A 65 35.68 -4.04 -33.39
CA THR A 65 35.92 -2.63 -33.05
C THR A 65 35.77 -2.45 -31.51
N PRO A 66 36.87 -2.57 -30.74
CA PRO A 66 36.89 -2.16 -29.36
C PRO A 66 36.91 -0.63 -29.27
N GLN A 67 36.11 -0.05 -28.42
CA GLN A 67 36.06 1.37 -28.15
C GLN A 67 36.21 1.62 -26.64
N PHE A 68 37.13 2.52 -26.29
CA PHE A 68 37.38 2.97 -24.94
C PHE A 68 37.04 4.47 -24.84
N VAL A 69 36.12 4.82 -23.96
CA VAL A 69 35.69 6.21 -23.75
C VAL A 69 35.83 6.55 -22.28
N MET A 70 36.64 7.55 -21.95
CA MET A 70 36.80 8.06 -20.60
C MET A 70 36.39 9.54 -20.54
N PRO A 71 35.37 9.90 -19.72
CA PRO A 71 35.02 11.30 -19.53
C PRO A 71 36.06 11.95 -18.59
N ILE A 72 36.79 12.95 -19.08
CA ILE A 72 37.81 13.68 -18.32
C ILE A 72 37.18 14.91 -17.62
N PHE A 73 36.38 15.69 -18.37
CA PHE A 73 35.70 16.88 -17.88
C PHE A 73 34.24 16.88 -18.33
N ASP A 74 33.37 16.26 -17.57
CA ASP A 74 31.92 16.29 -17.83
C ASP A 74 31.15 16.69 -16.56
N ALA A 75 30.78 17.96 -16.49
CA ALA A 75 30.02 18.52 -15.37
C ALA A 75 28.62 17.85 -15.20
N ARG A 76 28.07 17.26 -16.28
CA ARG A 76 26.77 16.58 -16.25
C ARG A 76 26.84 15.31 -15.40
N ILE A 77 27.93 14.57 -15.42
CA ILE A 77 28.13 13.36 -14.62
C ILE A 77 28.15 13.72 -13.13
N TRP A 78 28.82 14.79 -12.77
CA TRP A 78 28.85 15.29 -11.39
C TRP A 78 27.48 15.80 -10.93
N ALA A 79 26.74 16.46 -11.83
CA ALA A 79 25.36 16.88 -11.57
C ALA A 79 24.44 15.67 -11.36
N ALA A 80 24.52 14.66 -12.23
CA ALA A 80 23.76 13.41 -12.11
C ALA A 80 24.05 12.67 -10.80
N LEU A 81 25.30 12.64 -10.36
CA LEU A 81 25.66 12.06 -9.06
C LEU A 81 25.03 12.84 -7.89
N ARG A 82 24.99 14.17 -7.95
CA ARG A 82 24.31 14.99 -6.94
C ARG A 82 22.81 14.71 -6.91
N VAL A 83 22.18 14.66 -8.09
CA VAL A 83 20.76 14.30 -8.22
C VAL A 83 20.47 12.94 -7.57
N SER A 84 21.24 11.90 -7.93
CA SER A 84 21.06 10.55 -7.32
C SER A 84 21.20 10.54 -5.80
N LYS A 85 22.05 11.40 -5.23
CA LYS A 85 22.17 11.53 -3.76
C LYS A 85 20.93 12.17 -3.15
N THR A 86 20.41 13.23 -3.78
CA THR A 86 19.17 13.90 -3.33
C THR A 86 17.96 12.96 -3.49
N ASP A 87 17.87 12.24 -4.58
CA ASP A 87 16.83 11.23 -4.79
C ASP A 87 16.83 10.16 -3.68
N ARG A 88 18.01 9.70 -3.27
CA ARG A 88 18.13 8.79 -2.13
C ARG A 88 17.59 9.42 -0.82
N GLU A 89 17.80 10.71 -0.58
CA GLU A 89 17.26 11.41 0.59
C GLU A 89 15.72 11.49 0.55
N ILE A 90 15.17 11.74 -0.63
CA ILE A 90 13.71 11.71 -0.85
C ILE A 90 13.14 10.31 -0.52
N VAL A 91 13.77 9.27 -1.06
CA VAL A 91 13.33 7.88 -0.83
C VAL A 91 13.48 7.48 0.65
N LEU A 92 14.53 7.94 1.34
CA LEU A 92 14.70 7.73 2.79
C LEU A 92 13.56 8.36 3.58
N THR A 93 13.24 9.63 3.32
CA THR A 93 12.12 10.32 3.96
C THR A 93 10.78 9.63 3.69
N GLN A 94 10.61 9.09 2.48
CA GLN A 94 9.43 8.30 2.11
C GLN A 94 9.34 6.99 2.92
N TYR A 95 10.46 6.32 3.14
CA TYR A 95 10.55 5.12 3.98
C TYR A 95 10.18 5.43 5.44
N GLU A 96 10.75 6.49 6.01
CA GLU A 96 10.40 6.96 7.37
C GLU A 96 8.92 7.29 7.50
N LYS A 97 8.35 8.00 6.50
CA LYS A 97 6.92 8.31 6.45
C LYS A 97 6.06 7.04 6.42
N THR A 98 6.47 6.02 5.68
CA THR A 98 5.75 4.73 5.63
C THR A 98 5.71 4.08 7.00
N ILE A 99 6.84 4.06 7.72
CA ILE A 99 6.92 3.54 9.09
C ILE A 99 6.00 4.31 10.04
N GLN A 100 6.06 5.66 10.01
CA GLN A 100 5.21 6.50 10.88
C GLN A 100 3.72 6.28 10.58
N THR A 101 3.37 6.11 9.30
CA THR A 101 1.99 5.82 8.90
C THR A 101 1.54 4.46 9.42
N ALA A 102 2.39 3.43 9.35
CA ALA A 102 2.09 2.11 9.88
C ALA A 102 1.84 2.13 11.40
N PHE A 103 2.67 2.85 12.17
CA PHE A 103 2.45 3.02 13.61
C PHE A 103 1.12 3.70 13.91
N ARG A 104 0.78 4.77 13.17
CA ARG A 104 -0.50 5.47 13.33
C ARG A 104 -1.69 4.55 13.03
N GLU A 105 -1.63 3.80 11.93
CA GLU A 105 -2.71 2.87 11.56
C GLU A 105 -2.96 1.80 12.62
N VAL A 106 -1.90 1.28 13.24
CA VAL A 106 -2.03 0.32 14.36
C VAL A 106 -2.64 0.99 15.59
N ALA A 107 -2.19 2.19 15.94
CA ALA A 107 -2.73 2.93 17.07
C ALA A 107 -4.23 3.24 16.87
N ASP A 108 -4.62 3.69 15.68
CA ASP A 108 -6.02 3.95 15.32
C ASP A 108 -6.87 2.67 15.38
N ALA A 109 -6.36 1.56 14.85
CA ALA A 109 -7.07 0.28 14.89
C ALA A 109 -7.28 -0.23 16.33
N LEU A 110 -6.28 -0.09 17.19
CA LEU A 110 -6.36 -0.45 18.61
C LEU A 110 -7.34 0.46 19.36
N ALA A 111 -7.36 1.75 19.09
CA ALA A 111 -8.31 2.69 19.71
C ALA A 111 -9.77 2.34 19.36
N VAL A 112 -10.03 2.02 18.07
CA VAL A 112 -11.36 1.55 17.64
C VAL A 112 -11.72 0.23 18.33
N GLN A 113 -10.82 -0.74 18.37
CA GLN A 113 -11.06 -2.04 19.00
C GLN A 113 -11.32 -1.89 20.50
N GLY A 114 -10.67 -0.94 21.17
CA GLY A 114 -10.87 -0.67 22.59
C GLY A 114 -12.26 -0.14 22.95
N THR A 115 -12.95 0.53 22.02
CA THR A 115 -14.25 1.17 22.29
C THR A 115 -15.45 0.46 21.68
N ILE A 116 -15.27 -0.30 20.59
CA ILE A 116 -16.36 -0.90 19.82
C ILE A 116 -17.19 -1.91 20.64
N GLY A 117 -16.55 -2.62 21.56
CA GLY A 117 -17.21 -3.59 22.46
C GLY A 117 -18.23 -2.93 23.38
N GLU A 118 -17.87 -1.81 24.00
CA GLU A 118 -18.76 -1.04 24.89
C GLU A 118 -19.91 -0.42 24.10
N GLN A 119 -19.63 0.14 22.91
CA GLN A 119 -20.67 0.68 22.02
C GLN A 119 -21.68 -0.40 21.62
N LEU A 120 -21.21 -1.62 21.32
CA LEU A 120 -22.06 -2.75 20.96
C LEU A 120 -22.95 -3.16 22.13
N ALA A 121 -22.41 -3.25 23.34
CA ALA A 121 -23.18 -3.58 24.55
C ALA A 121 -24.23 -2.52 24.87
N ALA A 122 -23.88 -1.24 24.77
CA ALA A 122 -24.81 -0.12 24.96
C ALA A 122 -25.96 -0.15 23.93
N GLN A 123 -25.64 -0.39 22.65
CA GLN A 123 -26.64 -0.47 21.59
C GLN A 123 -27.54 -1.71 21.74
N GLN A 124 -27.02 -2.84 22.21
CA GLN A 124 -27.84 -4.02 22.53
C GLN A 124 -28.86 -3.70 23.63
N SER A 125 -28.41 -3.03 24.69
CA SER A 125 -29.30 -2.60 25.79
C SER A 125 -30.37 -1.63 25.30
N LEU A 126 -30.00 -0.65 24.46
CA LEU A 126 -30.95 0.28 23.84
C LEU A 126 -31.97 -0.46 22.98
N THR A 127 -31.53 -1.40 22.15
CA THR A 127 -32.41 -2.18 21.26
C THR A 127 -33.41 -3.01 22.09
N SER A 128 -32.99 -3.61 23.20
CA SER A 128 -33.84 -4.33 24.12
C SER A 128 -34.89 -3.41 24.76
N ALA A 129 -34.49 -2.23 25.25
CA ALA A 129 -35.40 -1.25 25.81
C ALA A 129 -36.45 -0.75 24.79
N GLN A 130 -36.07 -0.54 23.54
CA GLN A 130 -36.98 -0.16 22.47
C GLN A 130 -37.94 -1.31 22.09
N ALA A 131 -37.52 -2.57 22.17
CA ALA A 131 -38.37 -3.73 21.97
C ALA A 131 -39.45 -3.79 23.06
N ASP A 132 -39.07 -3.57 24.34
CA ASP A 132 -40.01 -3.52 25.45
C ASP A 132 -40.99 -2.35 25.32
N ARG A 133 -40.51 -1.16 24.92
CA ARG A 133 -41.37 -0.02 24.64
C ARG A 133 -42.40 -0.33 23.55
N TYR A 134 -42.00 -0.96 22.47
CA TYR A 134 -42.89 -1.36 21.38
C TYR A 134 -43.94 -2.38 21.87
N ARG A 135 -43.51 -3.39 22.64
CA ARG A 135 -44.39 -4.40 23.24
C ARG A 135 -45.45 -3.76 24.17
N LEU A 136 -45.02 -2.83 25.03
CA LEU A 136 -45.89 -2.12 25.95
C LEU A 136 -46.87 -1.19 25.22
N ALA A 137 -46.43 -0.43 24.20
CA ALA A 137 -47.27 0.41 23.39
C ALA A 137 -48.36 -0.38 22.67
N THR A 138 -48.01 -1.55 22.12
CA THR A 138 -48.99 -2.48 21.51
C THR A 138 -50.00 -2.97 22.52
N LEU A 139 -49.59 -3.33 23.74
CA LEU A 139 -50.47 -3.81 24.80
C LEU A 139 -51.45 -2.73 25.28
N ARG A 140 -50.98 -1.47 25.42
CA ARG A 140 -51.81 -0.33 25.83
C ARG A 140 -52.84 0.01 24.74
N TYR A 141 -52.44 -0.03 23.46
CA TYR A 141 -53.37 0.13 22.35
C TYR A 141 -54.47 -0.97 22.34
N THR A 142 -54.10 -2.23 22.47
CA THR A 142 -55.06 -3.35 22.49
C THR A 142 -56.06 -3.30 23.66
N LYS A 143 -55.64 -2.64 24.78
CA LYS A 143 -56.52 -2.37 25.91
C LYS A 143 -57.34 -1.08 25.78
N GLY A 144 -57.26 -0.36 24.68
CA GLY A 144 -57.97 0.88 24.45
C GLY A 144 -57.47 2.09 25.25
N ILE A 145 -56.25 2.03 25.80
CA ILE A 145 -55.65 3.06 26.66
C ILE A 145 -54.98 4.16 25.81
N ASP A 146 -54.28 3.75 24.74
CA ASP A 146 -53.49 4.65 23.91
C ASP A 146 -53.86 4.56 22.42
N SER A 147 -53.47 5.57 21.65
CA SER A 147 -53.63 5.63 20.20
C SER A 147 -52.66 4.71 19.46
N TYR A 148 -53.05 4.26 18.27
CA TYR A 148 -52.21 3.47 17.36
C TYR A 148 -50.96 4.25 16.91
N LEU A 149 -51.01 5.58 16.89
CA LEU A 149 -49.81 6.41 16.60
C LEU A 149 -48.66 6.12 17.54
N GLY A 150 -48.94 5.89 18.84
CA GLY A 150 -47.89 5.51 19.80
C GLY A 150 -47.20 4.17 19.48
N VAL A 151 -48.00 3.20 18.94
CA VAL A 151 -47.44 1.91 18.48
C VAL A 151 -46.51 2.11 17.28
N LEU A 152 -46.93 2.90 16.28
CA LEU A 152 -46.11 3.19 15.09
C LEU A 152 -44.82 3.92 15.43
N ASP A 153 -44.86 4.89 16.36
CA ASP A 153 -43.67 5.60 16.81
C ASP A 153 -42.68 4.67 17.52
N ALA A 154 -43.20 3.81 18.42
CA ALA A 154 -42.39 2.81 19.12
C ALA A 154 -41.79 1.78 18.13
N GLN A 155 -42.56 1.33 17.15
CA GLN A 155 -42.10 0.41 16.10
C GLN A 155 -40.97 1.03 15.25
N ARG A 156 -41.12 2.29 14.83
CA ARG A 156 -40.10 3.01 14.09
C ARG A 156 -38.79 3.15 14.89
N SER A 157 -38.92 3.49 16.19
CA SER A 157 -37.77 3.63 17.08
C SER A 157 -37.04 2.29 17.28
N TYR A 158 -37.80 1.21 17.45
CA TYR A 158 -37.23 -0.14 17.60
C TYR A 158 -36.51 -0.58 16.31
N PHE A 159 -37.12 -0.37 15.14
CA PHE A 159 -36.50 -0.71 13.86
C PHE A 159 -35.21 0.09 13.63
N ALA A 160 -35.20 1.39 13.93
CA ALA A 160 -33.99 2.21 13.85
C ALA A 160 -32.88 1.68 14.78
N ALA A 161 -33.20 1.30 16.02
CA ALA A 161 -32.24 0.72 16.94
C ALA A 161 -31.65 -0.61 16.44
N GLN A 162 -32.46 -1.45 15.80
CA GLN A 162 -31.99 -2.71 15.18
C GLN A 162 -31.02 -2.44 14.02
N GLN A 163 -31.32 -1.46 13.18
CA GLN A 163 -30.41 -1.10 12.05
C GLN A 163 -29.02 -0.65 12.57
N VAL A 164 -29.02 0.20 13.60
CA VAL A 164 -27.75 0.65 14.23
C VAL A 164 -27.01 -0.53 14.85
N LEU A 165 -27.72 -1.46 15.49
CA LEU A 165 -27.09 -2.65 16.06
C LEU A 165 -26.41 -3.53 15.00
N VAL A 166 -27.05 -3.71 13.84
CA VAL A 166 -26.46 -4.46 12.72
C VAL A 166 -25.22 -3.75 12.19
N ALA A 167 -25.28 -2.42 12.02
CA ALA A 167 -24.14 -1.61 11.57
C ALA A 167 -22.95 -1.69 12.55
N LEU A 168 -23.20 -1.65 13.86
CA LEU A 168 -22.16 -1.80 14.88
C LEU A 168 -21.54 -3.21 14.91
N ARG A 169 -22.35 -4.25 14.69
CA ARG A 169 -21.83 -5.62 14.53
C ARG A 169 -20.87 -5.73 13.34
N LEU A 170 -21.26 -5.16 12.21
CA LEU A 170 -20.40 -5.10 11.04
C LEU A 170 -19.11 -4.32 11.34
N ALA A 171 -19.22 -3.16 11.99
CA ALA A 171 -18.06 -2.35 12.36
C ALA A 171 -17.10 -3.11 13.28
N ASN A 172 -17.63 -3.88 14.25
CA ASN A 172 -16.81 -4.72 15.13
C ASN A 172 -16.02 -5.80 14.35
N LEU A 173 -16.70 -6.54 13.47
CA LEU A 173 -16.02 -7.55 12.63
C LEU A 173 -14.98 -6.91 11.70
N SER A 174 -15.34 -5.78 11.08
CA SER A 174 -14.42 -5.03 10.20
C SER A 174 -13.20 -4.50 10.96
N SER A 175 -13.36 -4.07 12.21
CA SER A 175 -12.24 -3.61 13.04
C SER A 175 -11.27 -4.73 13.38
N GLN A 176 -11.76 -5.95 13.61
CA GLN A 176 -10.92 -7.13 13.83
C GLN A 176 -10.09 -7.48 12.59
N VAL A 177 -10.73 -7.50 11.41
CA VAL A 177 -10.03 -7.73 10.13
C VAL A 177 -9.01 -6.62 9.87
N ARG A 178 -9.37 -5.36 10.14
CA ARG A 178 -8.45 -4.24 9.97
C ARG A 178 -7.24 -4.35 10.88
N LEU A 179 -7.44 -4.71 12.15
CA LEU A 179 -6.34 -4.92 13.09
C LEU A 179 -5.39 -6.01 12.60
N TYR A 180 -5.93 -7.14 12.12
CA TYR A 180 -5.11 -8.20 11.51
C TYR A 180 -4.28 -7.69 10.33
N THR A 181 -4.91 -6.92 9.42
CA THR A 181 -4.25 -6.39 8.22
C THR A 181 -3.14 -5.38 8.56
N VAL A 182 -3.40 -4.44 9.49
CA VAL A 182 -2.39 -3.42 9.84
C VAL A 182 -1.22 -3.97 10.64
N LEU A 183 -1.37 -5.15 11.26
CA LEU A 183 -0.29 -5.90 11.91
C LEU A 183 0.56 -6.72 10.91
N GLY A 184 0.25 -6.66 9.62
CA GLY A 184 0.97 -7.43 8.59
C GLY A 184 0.45 -8.86 8.43
N GLY A 185 -0.72 -9.17 8.95
CA GLY A 185 -1.34 -10.49 8.76
C GLY A 185 -1.70 -10.73 7.29
N GLY A 186 -1.41 -11.96 6.80
CA GLY A 186 -1.63 -12.35 5.42
C GLY A 186 -0.43 -12.16 4.49
N ALA A 187 0.73 -11.77 5.02
CA ALA A 187 1.99 -11.74 4.29
C ALA A 187 2.81 -13.01 4.60
N GLU A 188 2.37 -14.14 4.08
CA GLU A 188 3.12 -15.40 4.00
C GLU A 188 3.59 -15.66 2.58
#